data_aaba9c04f2cb7be1ce59ac299524baf4
#
_entry.id   aaba9c04f2cb7be1ce59ac299524baf4
#
_cell.length_a   1.000
_cell.length_b   1.000
_cell.length_c   1.000
_cell.angle_alpha   90.00
_cell.angle_beta   90.00
_cell.angle_gamma   90.00
#
_symmetry.space_group_name_H-M   'P 1'
#
loop_
_entity.id
_entity.type
_entity.pdbx_description
1 polymer ?
#
loop_
_entity_poly.entity_id
_entity_poly.type
_entity_poly.pdbx_seq_one_letter_code
_entity_poly.pdbx_strand_id
1 'polypeptide(L)'
;MHYPKVYDVIVIGGGHAGTEAALAAARMGRQTLLLTHNIETLGQMSCNPAIGGIGKSHLVREIDALGGAMALAADKGGIQFRILNSRKGAAVRATRAQADRVRYKAAIRDTLENQANLDIFQQAADDLIVEGDTVKGVVTQMGIRFDAKTVVLTTGTFLGGVIHVGLEKSSGGRAGDPPSIALAQRLRELKLPVGRLKTGTPPRIDARSVDFSVMIPQPGDFPSPVMSFMGDASMHPEQVNCYITHTNEKTHDIIRGGLDRSPMYTGVIEGVGPRYCPSIEDKIHRFADKDSHQVFLEPEGLDTHELYPNGISTSLPFDVQFELVRSIRGMENAHILRPGYAIEYDYFNPQALKFTLETKAINGLYFAGQINGTTGYEEAGAQGLLAGLNAARRAWEQEEWTPKRDQAYMGVLVDDLITLGTKEPYRMFTSRAEYRLMLREDNADQRLTSIGRELGLVDDVRWAAYCEKMEAVERETSRLQHLWAAPNNPMGKKFVEMTGADLSKECSAIDLLKRPNITFGQIAELTGSEVSEQVGEQIEIAVKYEGYINRQHEDVAQLKRLEETKIPADFDYDVVSGLSREITQKLKTVLPETLAQASRIPGVTPAAVQLVMITIRKNHMIKKTA
;
A
#
# COMPACT_ATOMS: atom_id res chain seq x y z
N MET A 1 -5.00 36.99 2.69
CA MET A 1 -3.63 37.32 2.23
C MET A 1 -3.25 36.36 1.13
N HIS A 2 -2.75 36.85 -0.01
CA HIS A 2 -2.14 36.01 -1.04
C HIS A 2 -0.69 35.69 -0.69
N TYR A 3 -0.33 34.42 -0.76
CA TYR A 3 1.07 34.00 -0.67
C TYR A 3 1.78 34.34 -1.99
N PRO A 4 2.99 34.89 -1.96
CA PRO A 4 3.60 35.47 -3.16
C PRO A 4 4.14 34.45 -4.18
N LYS A 5 4.24 33.17 -3.82
CA LYS A 5 4.73 32.07 -4.67
C LYS A 5 3.55 31.27 -5.23
N VAL A 6 3.59 31.00 -6.53
CA VAL A 6 2.67 30.08 -7.21
C VAL A 6 3.35 28.70 -7.27
N TYR A 7 2.64 27.66 -6.91
CA TYR A 7 3.14 26.29 -6.92
C TYR A 7 2.67 25.52 -8.16
N ASP A 8 3.46 24.58 -8.61
CA ASP A 8 3.02 23.60 -9.61
C ASP A 8 2.04 22.59 -8.97
N VAL A 9 2.39 22.13 -7.78
CA VAL A 9 1.59 21.14 -7.01
C VAL A 9 1.47 21.57 -5.56
N ILE A 10 0.26 21.55 -5.01
CA ILE A 10 0.02 21.62 -3.57
C ILE A 10 -0.48 20.26 -3.10
N VAL A 11 0.15 19.68 -2.08
CA VAL A 11 -0.27 18.47 -1.41
C VAL A 11 -0.82 18.82 -0.03
N ILE A 12 -2.06 18.40 0.26
CA ILE A 12 -2.73 18.64 1.53
C ILE A 12 -2.71 17.35 2.37
N GLY A 13 -2.05 17.42 3.52
CA GLY A 13 -1.90 16.31 4.47
C GLY A 13 -0.51 15.71 4.49
N GLY A 14 0.07 15.57 5.67
CA GLY A 14 1.43 15.07 5.91
C GLY A 14 1.52 13.60 6.31
N GLY A 15 0.49 12.78 6.02
CA GLY A 15 0.50 11.33 6.22
C GLY A 15 1.24 10.60 5.08
N HIS A 16 1.16 9.26 5.07
CA HIS A 16 1.91 8.42 4.12
C HIS A 16 1.61 8.74 2.65
N ALA A 17 0.35 9.04 2.30
CA ALA A 17 0.00 9.45 0.95
C ALA A 17 0.59 10.82 0.61
N GLY A 18 0.46 11.80 1.50
CA GLY A 18 0.94 13.15 1.26
C GLY A 18 2.45 13.25 1.18
N THR A 19 3.17 12.51 2.02
CA THR A 19 4.65 12.49 1.99
C THR A 19 5.17 11.93 0.68
N GLU A 20 4.63 10.81 0.20
CA GLU A 20 5.03 10.23 -1.09
C GLU A 20 4.59 11.10 -2.28
N ALA A 21 3.42 11.74 -2.22
CA ALA A 21 2.95 12.65 -3.27
C ALA A 21 3.85 13.90 -3.39
N ALA A 22 4.19 14.51 -2.26
CA ALA A 22 5.04 15.71 -2.23
C ALA A 22 6.46 15.40 -2.73
N LEU A 23 7.04 14.29 -2.27
CA LEU A 23 8.36 13.85 -2.71
C LEU A 23 8.38 13.52 -4.21
N ALA A 24 7.36 12.83 -4.73
CA ALA A 24 7.28 12.51 -6.16
C ALA A 24 7.26 13.77 -7.02
N ALA A 25 6.40 14.73 -6.70
CA ALA A 25 6.30 15.98 -7.44
C ALA A 25 7.60 16.81 -7.37
N ALA A 26 8.19 16.94 -6.18
CA ALA A 26 9.42 17.71 -5.98
C ALA A 26 10.64 17.09 -6.69
N ARG A 27 10.78 15.75 -6.65
CA ARG A 27 11.85 15.02 -7.37
C ARG A 27 11.79 15.24 -8.88
N MET A 28 10.59 15.38 -9.43
CA MET A 28 10.38 15.70 -10.85
C MET A 28 10.65 17.17 -11.18
N GLY A 29 11.19 17.96 -10.25
CA GLY A 29 11.54 19.36 -10.45
C GLY A 29 10.36 20.33 -10.32
N ARG A 30 9.19 19.90 -9.81
CA ARG A 30 8.02 20.76 -9.63
C ARG A 30 8.13 21.57 -8.35
N GLN A 31 7.80 22.88 -8.42
CA GLN A 31 7.65 23.69 -7.23
C GLN A 31 6.45 23.17 -6.43
N THR A 32 6.73 22.50 -5.32
CA THR A 32 5.75 21.74 -4.55
C THR A 32 5.59 22.34 -3.16
N LEU A 33 4.34 22.45 -2.68
CA LEU A 33 4.01 22.80 -1.31
C LEU A 33 3.37 21.58 -0.62
N LEU A 34 3.92 21.17 0.52
CA LEU A 34 3.25 20.27 1.45
C LEU A 34 2.58 21.09 2.55
N LEU A 35 1.26 21.14 2.53
CA LEU A 35 0.44 21.82 3.51
C LEU A 35 -0.07 20.83 4.54
N THR A 36 0.33 20.99 5.79
CA THR A 36 -0.05 20.10 6.90
C THR A 36 -0.57 20.90 8.10
N HIS A 37 -1.53 20.35 8.82
CA HIS A 37 -2.01 20.96 10.06
C HIS A 37 -0.96 20.97 11.18
N ASN A 38 0.00 20.04 11.15
CA ASN A 38 1.06 19.96 12.14
C ASN A 38 2.33 19.32 11.55
N ILE A 39 3.43 20.06 11.49
CA ILE A 39 4.74 19.59 11.01
C ILE A 39 5.29 18.46 11.89
N GLU A 40 5.03 18.49 13.21
CA GLU A 40 5.50 17.48 14.14
C GLU A 40 4.89 16.08 13.91
N THR A 41 3.82 16.00 13.10
CA THR A 41 3.13 14.75 12.78
C THR A 41 3.35 14.26 11.33
N LEU A 42 4.31 14.83 10.61
CA LEU A 42 4.71 14.34 9.28
C LEU A 42 5.16 12.87 9.36
N GLY A 43 4.58 12.02 8.51
CA GLY A 43 4.88 10.58 8.51
C GLY A 43 4.33 9.79 9.71
N GLN A 44 3.41 10.37 10.47
CA GLN A 44 2.85 9.75 11.69
C GLN A 44 2.12 8.43 11.39
N MET A 45 2.50 7.37 12.09
CA MET A 45 1.76 6.11 12.13
C MET A 45 0.59 6.22 13.11
N SER A 46 -0.63 6.33 12.60
CA SER A 46 -1.82 6.56 13.43
C SER A 46 -2.37 5.29 14.09
N CYS A 47 -2.06 4.13 13.56
CA CYS A 47 -2.57 2.84 14.01
C CYS A 47 -1.40 1.88 14.31
N ASN A 48 -1.36 0.70 13.72
CA ASN A 48 -0.31 -0.29 13.91
C ASN A 48 1.08 0.29 13.58
N PRO A 49 2.10 0.16 14.48
CA PRO A 49 3.46 0.61 14.21
C PRO A 49 4.25 -0.37 13.35
N ALA A 50 3.74 -0.71 12.17
CA ALA A 50 4.36 -1.66 11.26
C ALA A 50 4.19 -1.26 9.80
N ILE A 51 5.21 -1.57 8.99
CA ILE A 51 5.21 -1.41 7.53
C ILE A 51 5.40 -2.78 6.88
N GLY A 52 4.64 -3.04 5.82
CA GLY A 52 4.71 -4.27 5.04
C GLY A 52 3.78 -5.37 5.53
N GLY A 53 4.10 -6.60 5.15
CA GLY A 53 3.24 -7.77 5.33
C GLY A 53 2.61 -8.23 4.01
N ILE A 54 1.80 -9.28 4.06
CA ILE A 54 1.27 -9.98 2.87
C ILE A 54 0.45 -9.01 1.99
N GLY A 55 0.88 -8.87 0.73
CA GLY A 55 0.31 -7.94 -0.25
C GLY A 55 0.77 -6.48 -0.05
N LYS A 56 1.15 -6.10 1.15
CA LYS A 56 1.53 -4.73 1.50
C LYS A 56 3.00 -4.44 1.22
N SER A 57 3.91 -5.34 1.56
CA SER A 57 5.33 -5.19 1.20
C SER A 57 5.55 -5.13 -0.31
N HIS A 58 4.68 -5.75 -1.10
CA HIS A 58 4.69 -5.62 -2.55
C HIS A 58 4.51 -4.15 -2.97
N LEU A 59 3.54 -3.44 -2.36
CA LEU A 59 3.35 -2.00 -2.59
C LEU A 59 4.56 -1.18 -2.09
N VAL A 60 5.08 -1.50 -0.90
CA VAL A 60 6.25 -0.80 -0.33
C VAL A 60 7.46 -0.90 -1.25
N ARG A 61 7.74 -2.11 -1.77
CA ARG A 61 8.85 -2.34 -2.70
C ARG A 61 8.64 -1.63 -4.04
N GLU A 62 7.41 -1.52 -4.51
CA GLU A 62 7.09 -0.76 -5.72
C GLU A 62 7.23 0.75 -5.51
N ILE A 63 6.79 1.27 -4.36
CA ILE A 63 7.06 2.66 -3.94
C ILE A 63 8.57 2.93 -3.92
N ASP A 64 9.33 2.03 -3.33
CA ASP A 64 10.80 2.13 -3.25
C ASP A 64 11.46 2.08 -4.62
N ALA A 65 11.06 1.16 -5.48
CA ALA A 65 11.57 1.02 -6.84
C ALA A 65 11.37 2.29 -7.68
N LEU A 66 10.29 3.04 -7.40
CA LEU A 66 9.99 4.34 -8.00
C LEU A 66 10.60 5.53 -7.23
N GLY A 67 11.51 5.27 -6.28
CA GLY A 67 12.22 6.33 -5.55
C GLY A 67 11.50 6.85 -4.32
N GLY A 68 10.42 6.20 -3.84
CA GLY A 68 9.70 6.59 -2.62
C GLY A 68 10.51 6.44 -1.33
N ALA A 69 10.01 6.99 -0.24
CA ALA A 69 10.74 7.09 1.03
C ALA A 69 10.35 6.02 2.06
N MET A 70 9.16 5.42 1.95
CA MET A 70 8.58 4.55 2.96
C MET A 70 9.47 3.37 3.36
N ALA A 71 10.07 2.68 2.38
CA ALA A 71 10.88 1.47 2.62
C ALA A 71 12.17 1.81 3.37
N LEU A 72 12.87 2.86 2.94
CA LEU A 72 14.12 3.29 3.60
C LEU A 72 13.85 3.84 5.01
N ALA A 73 12.74 4.54 5.20
CA ALA A 73 12.31 4.97 6.53
C ALA A 73 11.97 3.77 7.44
N ALA A 74 11.39 2.69 6.87
CA ALA A 74 11.14 1.46 7.59
C ALA A 74 12.44 0.76 8.00
N ASP A 75 13.50 0.76 7.16
CA ASP A 75 14.81 0.24 7.55
C ASP A 75 15.44 1.07 8.68
N LYS A 76 15.37 2.40 8.59
CA LYS A 76 15.92 3.30 9.63
C LYS A 76 15.15 3.27 10.96
N GLY A 77 13.87 2.90 10.92
CA GLY A 77 13.00 2.87 12.10
C GLY A 77 12.56 1.47 12.54
N GLY A 78 12.90 0.42 11.79
CA GLY A 78 12.44 -0.95 12.05
C GLY A 78 13.16 -1.61 13.22
N ILE A 79 12.41 -2.08 14.21
CA ILE A 79 12.90 -2.68 15.46
C ILE A 79 12.64 -4.19 15.53
N GLN A 80 11.96 -4.76 14.53
CA GLN A 80 11.82 -6.20 14.33
C GLN A 80 11.45 -6.44 12.87
N PHE A 81 12.17 -7.31 12.18
CA PHE A 81 11.92 -7.65 10.77
C PHE A 81 11.59 -9.13 10.61
N ARG A 82 10.62 -9.45 9.77
CA ARG A 82 10.27 -10.84 9.44
C ARG A 82 9.86 -10.98 7.99
N ILE A 83 10.19 -12.13 7.39
CA ILE A 83 9.65 -12.56 6.10
C ILE A 83 8.47 -13.50 6.35
N LEU A 84 7.27 -12.99 6.10
CA LEU A 84 6.06 -13.78 6.18
C LEU A 84 5.95 -14.72 4.96
N ASN A 85 5.31 -15.87 5.14
CA ASN A 85 5.18 -16.89 4.09
C ASN A 85 6.51 -17.35 3.47
N SER A 86 7.62 -17.29 4.19
CA SER A 86 8.95 -17.69 3.69
C SER A 86 8.99 -19.10 3.10
N ARG A 87 8.13 -20.02 3.61
CA ARG A 87 8.01 -21.42 3.15
C ARG A 87 6.98 -21.64 2.02
N LYS A 88 6.23 -20.59 1.61
CA LYS A 88 5.14 -20.73 0.62
C LYS A 88 5.52 -20.36 -0.82
N GLY A 89 6.77 -20.02 -1.06
CA GLY A 89 7.28 -19.64 -2.37
C GLY A 89 7.31 -18.12 -2.62
N ALA A 90 8.09 -17.71 -3.62
CA ALA A 90 8.44 -16.33 -3.90
C ALA A 90 7.24 -15.41 -4.16
N ALA A 91 6.18 -15.92 -4.81
CA ALA A 91 5.00 -15.13 -5.19
C ALA A 91 4.22 -14.51 -4.02
N VAL A 92 4.39 -15.04 -2.81
CA VAL A 92 3.62 -14.63 -1.62
C VAL A 92 4.50 -14.33 -0.41
N ARG A 93 5.81 -14.39 -0.54
CA ARG A 93 6.74 -13.89 0.47
C ARG A 93 6.49 -12.42 0.70
N ALA A 94 6.56 -12.00 1.95
CA ALA A 94 6.25 -10.63 2.31
C ALA A 94 7.07 -10.17 3.51
N THR A 95 7.88 -9.16 3.33
CA THR A 95 8.68 -8.54 4.38
C THR A 95 7.78 -7.67 5.26
N ARG A 96 7.95 -7.77 6.58
CA ARG A 96 7.26 -6.93 7.56
C ARG A 96 8.26 -6.37 8.55
N ALA A 97 8.22 -5.05 8.74
CA ALA A 97 8.98 -4.32 9.73
C ALA A 97 8.05 -3.79 10.82
N GLN A 98 8.30 -4.18 12.07
CA GLN A 98 7.79 -3.47 13.23
C GLN A 98 8.61 -2.20 13.40
N ALA A 99 7.96 -1.04 13.50
CA ALA A 99 8.65 0.25 13.51
C ALA A 99 8.59 0.94 14.86
N ASP A 100 9.69 1.57 15.23
CA ASP A 100 9.71 2.65 16.20
C ASP A 100 9.08 3.90 15.56
N ARG A 101 7.95 4.35 16.09
CA ARG A 101 7.18 5.48 15.53
C ARG A 101 7.98 6.76 15.46
N VAL A 102 8.81 7.03 16.45
CA VAL A 102 9.60 8.26 16.51
C VAL A 102 10.70 8.23 15.47
N ARG A 103 11.42 7.11 15.36
CA ARG A 103 12.51 6.94 14.39
C ARG A 103 12.00 6.92 12.94
N TYR A 104 10.90 6.22 12.68
CA TYR A 104 10.27 6.22 11.36
C TYR A 104 9.83 7.63 10.94
N LYS A 105 9.12 8.33 11.83
CA LYS A 105 8.67 9.71 11.61
C LYS A 105 9.85 10.65 11.38
N ALA A 106 10.92 10.54 12.17
CA ALA A 106 12.13 11.33 12.01
C ALA A 106 12.79 11.10 10.65
N ALA A 107 12.86 9.85 10.18
CA ALA A 107 13.40 9.51 8.85
C ALA A 107 12.57 10.11 7.70
N ILE A 108 11.25 10.09 7.81
CA ILE A 108 10.36 10.73 6.82
C ILE A 108 10.53 12.25 6.84
N ARG A 109 10.56 12.87 8.03
CA ARG A 109 10.75 14.31 8.17
C ARG A 109 12.09 14.78 7.60
N ASP A 110 13.17 14.09 7.92
CA ASP A 110 14.50 14.36 7.37
C ASP A 110 14.50 14.32 5.83
N THR A 111 13.86 13.32 5.25
CA THR A 111 13.72 13.19 3.80
C THR A 111 12.96 14.37 3.19
N LEU A 112 11.84 14.80 3.81
CA LEU A 112 11.02 15.90 3.33
C LEU A 112 11.74 17.26 3.44
N GLU A 113 12.38 17.52 4.57
CA GLU A 113 13.05 18.79 4.82
C GLU A 113 14.30 19.01 3.93
N ASN A 114 14.94 17.91 3.50
CA ASN A 114 16.10 17.95 2.62
C ASN A 114 15.76 17.80 1.13
N GLN A 115 14.46 17.65 0.77
CA GLN A 115 14.06 17.51 -0.62
C GLN A 115 14.05 18.86 -1.33
N ALA A 116 14.84 18.98 -2.41
CA ALA A 116 14.79 20.15 -3.29
C ALA A 116 13.39 20.34 -3.91
N ASN A 117 13.02 21.59 -4.20
CA ASN A 117 11.74 22.00 -4.77
C ASN A 117 10.51 21.75 -3.88
N LEU A 118 10.71 21.44 -2.62
CA LEU A 118 9.64 21.19 -1.65
C LEU A 118 9.65 22.24 -0.54
N ASP A 119 8.55 22.97 -0.43
CA ASP A 119 8.27 23.81 0.72
C ASP A 119 7.26 23.12 1.64
N ILE A 120 7.43 23.27 2.94
CA ILE A 120 6.51 22.74 3.96
C ILE A 120 5.88 23.92 4.68
N PHE A 121 4.55 23.91 4.85
CA PHE A 121 3.84 24.97 5.55
C PHE A 121 2.82 24.40 6.53
N GLN A 122 2.85 24.88 7.77
CA GLN A 122 1.94 24.42 8.81
C GLN A 122 0.68 25.28 8.87
N GLN A 123 -0.36 24.82 8.25
CA GLN A 123 -1.74 25.28 8.40
C GLN A 123 -2.72 24.20 7.94
N ALA A 124 -3.90 24.13 8.55
CA ALA A 124 -4.98 23.32 8.01
C ALA A 124 -5.56 23.99 6.75
N ALA A 125 -5.91 23.17 5.75
CA ALA A 125 -6.64 23.62 4.57
C ALA A 125 -8.14 23.60 4.87
N ASP A 126 -8.83 24.71 4.65
CA ASP A 126 -10.25 24.86 4.87
C ASP A 126 -11.08 24.94 3.58
N ASP A 127 -10.47 25.44 2.49
CA ASP A 127 -11.17 25.62 1.23
C ASP A 127 -10.30 25.34 0.02
N LEU A 128 -10.93 24.97 -1.10
CA LEU A 128 -10.33 24.85 -2.43
C LEU A 128 -10.76 26.00 -3.32
N ILE A 129 -9.79 26.64 -3.97
CA ILE A 129 -10.06 27.65 -4.99
C ILE A 129 -10.36 26.90 -6.29
N VAL A 130 -11.62 26.97 -6.74
CA VAL A 130 -12.07 26.33 -7.98
C VAL A 130 -12.70 27.38 -8.88
N GLU A 131 -12.24 27.45 -10.12
CA GLU A 131 -12.75 28.32 -11.17
C GLU A 131 -13.34 27.45 -12.28
N GLY A 132 -14.65 27.53 -12.46
CA GLY A 132 -15.35 26.61 -13.34
C GLY A 132 -15.26 25.18 -12.84
N ASP A 133 -14.60 24.32 -13.61
CA ASP A 133 -14.32 22.91 -13.32
C ASP A 133 -12.84 22.63 -12.99
N THR A 134 -12.05 23.68 -12.69
CA THR A 134 -10.58 23.57 -12.54
C THR A 134 -10.14 24.11 -11.18
N VAL A 135 -9.33 23.34 -10.45
CA VAL A 135 -8.72 23.80 -9.20
C VAL A 135 -7.62 24.81 -9.51
N LYS A 136 -7.52 25.86 -8.68
CA LYS A 136 -6.54 26.95 -8.81
C LYS A 136 -5.69 27.17 -7.57
N GLY A 137 -6.01 26.48 -6.48
CA GLY A 137 -5.27 26.62 -5.23
C GLY A 137 -6.06 26.23 -4.00
N VAL A 138 -5.58 26.69 -2.86
CA VAL A 138 -6.09 26.32 -1.52
C VAL A 138 -6.15 27.56 -0.64
N VAL A 139 -7.15 27.59 0.26
CA VAL A 139 -7.24 28.60 1.33
C VAL A 139 -7.07 27.88 2.67
N THR A 140 -6.19 28.38 3.51
CA THR A 140 -5.95 27.84 4.85
C THR A 140 -6.95 28.37 5.86
N GLN A 141 -7.00 27.74 7.04
CA GLN A 141 -7.82 28.13 8.17
C GLN A 141 -7.62 29.61 8.58
N MET A 142 -6.44 30.16 8.43
CA MET A 142 -6.17 31.59 8.68
C MET A 142 -6.42 32.50 7.49
N GLY A 143 -7.03 32.00 6.41
CA GLY A 143 -7.35 32.78 5.23
C GLY A 143 -6.14 33.07 4.31
N ILE A 144 -5.03 32.35 4.46
CA ILE A 144 -3.90 32.45 3.52
C ILE A 144 -4.27 31.69 2.24
N ARG A 145 -4.18 32.38 1.12
CA ARG A 145 -4.42 31.81 -0.21
C ARG A 145 -3.12 31.40 -0.86
N PHE A 146 -3.01 30.15 -1.27
CA PHE A 146 -1.93 29.58 -2.08
C PHE A 146 -2.46 29.24 -3.46
N ASP A 147 -1.85 29.79 -4.50
CA ASP A 147 -2.20 29.46 -5.88
C ASP A 147 -1.38 28.27 -6.39
N ALA A 148 -2.02 27.37 -7.14
CA ALA A 148 -1.39 26.19 -7.70
C ALA A 148 -2.04 25.75 -9.01
N LYS A 149 -1.28 25.02 -9.85
CA LYS A 149 -1.79 24.41 -11.08
C LYS A 149 -2.57 23.13 -10.78
N THR A 150 -2.13 22.35 -9.77
CA THR A 150 -2.76 21.10 -9.33
C THR A 150 -2.74 20.96 -7.82
N VAL A 151 -3.71 20.22 -7.28
CA VAL A 151 -3.84 19.97 -5.83
C VAL A 151 -4.08 18.48 -5.60
N VAL A 152 -3.37 17.92 -4.62
CA VAL A 152 -3.53 16.51 -4.18
C VAL A 152 -4.06 16.50 -2.76
N LEU A 153 -5.25 15.91 -2.54
CA LEU A 153 -5.86 15.73 -1.22
C LEU A 153 -5.49 14.37 -0.64
N THR A 154 -4.90 14.39 0.55
CA THR A 154 -4.48 13.18 1.30
C THR A 154 -4.93 13.26 2.76
N THR A 155 -6.22 13.46 2.97
CA THR A 155 -6.81 13.89 4.24
C THR A 155 -6.95 12.79 5.31
N GLY A 156 -6.57 11.54 5.02
CA GLY A 156 -6.64 10.45 6.00
C GLY A 156 -8.04 10.29 6.60
N THR A 157 -8.11 10.23 7.95
CA THR A 157 -9.35 10.10 8.72
C THR A 157 -9.92 11.44 9.19
N PHE A 158 -9.46 12.56 8.64
CA PHE A 158 -9.73 13.90 9.19
C PHE A 158 -11.03 14.52 8.65
N LEU A 159 -11.47 14.21 7.43
CA LEU A 159 -12.66 14.80 6.84
C LEU A 159 -13.91 14.42 7.62
N GLY A 160 -14.54 15.41 8.27
CA GLY A 160 -15.70 15.19 9.09
C GLY A 160 -15.49 14.15 10.19
N GLY A 161 -14.28 14.05 10.74
CA GLY A 161 -13.85 13.02 11.66
C GLY A 161 -14.58 13.06 13.00
N VAL A 162 -15.07 11.89 13.45
CA VAL A 162 -15.74 11.70 14.75
C VAL A 162 -15.15 10.47 15.44
N ILE A 163 -14.67 10.68 16.65
CA ILE A 163 -14.12 9.63 17.52
C ILE A 163 -15.22 9.09 18.42
N HIS A 164 -15.29 7.76 18.54
CA HIS A 164 -16.28 7.05 19.38
C HIS A 164 -15.56 6.16 20.42
N VAL A 165 -15.95 6.30 21.68
CA VAL A 165 -15.60 5.40 22.79
C VAL A 165 -16.89 5.07 23.52
N GLY A 166 -17.41 3.86 23.34
CA GLY A 166 -18.78 3.57 23.71
C GLY A 166 -19.77 4.50 23.00
N LEU A 167 -20.73 5.00 23.71
CA LEU A 167 -21.72 5.95 23.18
C LEU A 167 -21.24 7.41 23.19
N GLU A 168 -20.07 7.68 23.79
CA GLU A 168 -19.47 9.01 23.81
C GLU A 168 -18.84 9.34 22.46
N LYS A 169 -19.08 10.58 22.00
CA LYS A 169 -18.59 11.12 20.73
C LYS A 169 -17.75 12.36 20.96
N SER A 170 -16.63 12.44 20.25
CA SER A 170 -15.84 13.66 20.19
C SER A 170 -15.42 13.96 18.75
N SER A 171 -15.33 15.24 18.43
CA SER A 171 -14.83 15.68 17.13
C SER A 171 -13.30 15.50 17.07
N GLY A 172 -12.79 14.83 16.06
CA GLY A 172 -11.35 14.60 15.91
C GLY A 172 -11.02 13.86 14.62
N GLY A 173 -9.87 14.15 14.04
CA GLY A 173 -9.32 13.39 12.91
C GLY A 173 -8.50 12.18 13.35
N ARG A 174 -7.93 12.28 14.54
CA ARG A 174 -7.18 11.30 15.31
C ARG A 174 -7.22 11.73 16.78
N ALA A 175 -7.00 10.83 17.72
CA ALA A 175 -6.93 11.22 19.13
C ALA A 175 -5.86 12.30 19.36
N GLY A 176 -6.30 13.46 19.87
CA GLY A 176 -5.46 14.64 20.10
C GLY A 176 -5.33 15.60 18.90
N ASP A 177 -5.85 15.25 17.73
CA ASP A 177 -5.80 16.11 16.55
C ASP A 177 -7.20 16.55 16.11
N PRO A 178 -7.39 17.83 15.71
CA PRO A 178 -8.69 18.33 15.26
C PRO A 178 -9.12 17.72 13.93
N PRO A 179 -10.43 17.63 13.65
CA PRO A 179 -10.93 17.18 12.36
C PRO A 179 -10.88 18.30 11.32
N SER A 180 -11.00 17.95 10.05
CA SER A 180 -11.15 18.87 8.93
C SER A 180 -12.63 18.99 8.55
N ILE A 181 -13.34 19.95 9.15
CA ILE A 181 -14.80 20.13 8.96
C ILE A 181 -15.08 21.04 7.78
N ALA A 182 -14.44 22.21 7.70
CA ALA A 182 -14.67 23.17 6.63
C ALA A 182 -14.37 22.58 5.24
N LEU A 183 -13.20 21.92 5.09
CA LEU A 183 -12.84 21.24 3.85
C LEU A 183 -13.82 20.10 3.51
N ALA A 184 -14.29 19.32 4.49
CA ALA A 184 -15.29 18.27 4.27
C ALA A 184 -16.60 18.86 3.73
N GLN A 185 -17.07 19.98 4.30
CA GLN A 185 -18.24 20.69 3.80
C GLN A 185 -18.02 21.20 2.38
N ARG A 186 -16.86 21.80 2.10
CA ARG A 186 -16.52 22.30 0.77
C ARG A 186 -16.57 21.22 -0.30
N LEU A 187 -16.03 20.02 -0.01
CA LEU A 187 -16.06 18.89 -0.94
C LEU A 187 -17.50 18.40 -1.22
N ARG A 188 -18.41 18.48 -0.24
CA ARG A 188 -19.83 18.19 -0.45
C ARG A 188 -20.51 19.22 -1.34
N GLU A 189 -20.20 20.50 -1.17
CA GLU A 189 -20.71 21.59 -2.02
C GLU A 189 -20.27 21.42 -3.48
N LEU A 190 -19.09 20.87 -3.72
CA LEU A 190 -18.58 20.50 -5.05
C LEU A 190 -19.26 19.25 -5.64
N LYS A 191 -20.28 18.70 -4.94
CA LYS A 191 -21.10 17.55 -5.37
C LYS A 191 -20.31 16.29 -5.69
N LEU A 192 -19.16 16.11 -5.05
CA LEU A 192 -18.41 14.87 -5.13
C LEU A 192 -19.14 13.76 -4.34
N PRO A 193 -19.16 12.50 -4.82
CA PRO A 193 -19.91 11.41 -4.18
C PRO A 193 -19.26 10.99 -2.86
N VAL A 194 -19.80 11.46 -1.75
CA VAL A 194 -19.30 11.20 -0.39
C VAL A 194 -20.00 10.01 0.23
N GLY A 195 -19.26 9.24 1.02
CA GLY A 195 -19.74 8.20 1.93
C GLY A 195 -19.04 8.28 3.27
N ARG A 196 -19.40 7.40 4.20
CA ARG A 196 -18.78 7.30 5.52
C ARG A 196 -18.10 5.94 5.70
N LEU A 197 -16.88 5.93 6.20
CA LEU A 197 -16.15 4.73 6.61
C LEU A 197 -15.71 4.85 8.06
N LYS A 198 -15.42 3.70 8.66
CA LYS A 198 -14.96 3.58 10.03
C LYS A 198 -13.68 2.75 10.09
N THR A 199 -12.75 3.17 10.92
CA THR A 199 -11.62 2.34 11.35
C THR A 199 -11.49 2.40 12.87
N GLY A 200 -10.63 1.58 13.46
CA GLY A 200 -10.46 1.52 14.90
C GLY A 200 -9.02 1.24 15.31
N THR A 201 -8.75 1.47 16.59
CA THR A 201 -7.44 1.23 17.20
C THR A 201 -7.63 0.57 18.58
N PRO A 202 -6.70 -0.29 19.04
CA PRO A 202 -6.77 -0.86 20.38
C PRO A 202 -6.33 0.15 21.46
N PRO A 203 -6.65 -0.12 22.73
CA PRO A 203 -6.05 0.61 23.84
C PRO A 203 -4.52 0.44 23.83
N ARG A 204 -3.79 1.42 24.34
CA ARG A 204 -2.34 1.34 24.53
C ARG A 204 -2.03 0.92 25.97
N ILE A 205 -1.05 0.05 26.11
CA ILE A 205 -0.69 -0.61 27.38
C ILE A 205 0.72 -0.21 27.79
N ASP A 206 0.92 0.04 29.09
CA ASP A 206 2.25 0.24 29.66
C ASP A 206 2.95 -1.11 29.82
N ALA A 207 4.07 -1.30 29.13
CA ALA A 207 4.87 -2.53 29.14
C ALA A 207 5.33 -2.94 30.55
N ARG A 208 5.54 -1.98 31.46
CA ARG A 208 5.94 -2.24 32.84
C ARG A 208 4.87 -2.95 33.65
N SER A 209 3.63 -2.93 33.20
CA SER A 209 2.48 -3.58 33.83
C SER A 209 2.13 -4.95 33.23
N VAL A 210 2.95 -5.45 32.30
CA VAL A 210 2.72 -6.71 31.58
C VAL A 210 3.69 -7.79 32.05
N ASP A 211 3.17 -8.99 32.26
CA ASP A 211 3.99 -10.18 32.55
C ASP A 211 4.33 -10.92 31.24
N PHE A 212 5.48 -10.60 30.67
CA PHE A 212 5.96 -11.25 29.44
C PHE A 212 6.39 -12.71 29.64
N SER A 213 6.65 -13.14 30.89
CA SER A 213 7.14 -14.51 31.19
C SER A 213 6.14 -15.61 30.80
N VAL A 214 4.85 -15.26 30.74
CA VAL A 214 3.76 -16.18 30.38
C VAL A 214 3.33 -16.08 28.92
N MET A 215 3.98 -15.20 28.15
CA MET A 215 3.71 -14.97 26.74
C MET A 215 4.73 -15.66 25.83
N ILE A 216 4.38 -15.85 24.56
CA ILE A 216 5.29 -16.43 23.56
C ILE A 216 6.11 -15.31 22.93
N PRO A 217 7.45 -15.25 23.14
CA PRO A 217 8.29 -14.28 22.45
C PRO A 217 8.37 -14.57 20.97
N GLN A 218 8.31 -13.54 20.15
CA GLN A 218 8.50 -13.62 18.72
C GLN A 218 9.67 -12.71 18.29
N PRO A 219 10.86 -13.27 18.10
CA PRO A 219 12.02 -12.54 17.60
C PRO A 219 11.85 -12.19 16.11
N GLY A 220 12.65 -11.24 15.64
CA GLY A 220 12.87 -11.01 14.22
C GLY A 220 13.60 -12.17 13.54
N ASP A 221 13.65 -12.17 12.22
CA ASP A 221 14.44 -13.14 11.45
C ASP A 221 15.93 -12.79 11.50
N PHE A 222 16.78 -13.81 11.42
CA PHE A 222 18.23 -13.66 11.32
C PHE A 222 18.77 -14.50 10.15
N PRO A 223 19.58 -13.89 9.23
CA PRO A 223 19.92 -12.47 9.17
C PRO A 223 18.67 -11.58 8.98
N SER A 224 18.75 -10.33 9.47
CA SER A 224 17.62 -9.40 9.40
C SER A 224 17.34 -9.00 7.96
N PRO A 225 16.10 -9.21 7.45
CA PRO A 225 15.75 -8.78 6.10
C PRO A 225 15.67 -7.24 6.01
N VAL A 226 15.90 -6.71 4.83
CA VAL A 226 15.90 -5.28 4.52
C VAL A 226 14.66 -4.93 3.69
N MET A 227 14.04 -3.79 3.95
CA MET A 227 12.83 -3.37 3.25
C MET A 227 13.13 -2.64 1.93
N SER A 228 14.12 -1.75 1.89
CA SER A 228 14.47 -0.95 0.72
C SER A 228 15.53 -1.64 -0.15
N PHE A 229 15.45 -1.46 -1.47
CA PHE A 229 16.54 -1.83 -2.38
C PHE A 229 17.83 -1.01 -2.16
N MET A 230 17.70 0.14 -1.49
CA MET A 230 18.81 0.99 -1.06
C MET A 230 19.19 0.79 0.41
N GLY A 231 18.50 -0.13 1.10
CA GLY A 231 18.72 -0.39 2.51
C GLY A 231 19.86 -1.37 2.77
N ASP A 232 20.35 -1.31 4.00
CA ASP A 232 21.33 -2.23 4.56
C ASP A 232 20.97 -2.54 6.02
N ALA A 233 21.21 -3.76 6.47
CA ALA A 233 20.89 -4.18 7.84
C ALA A 233 21.66 -3.38 8.92
N SER A 234 22.75 -2.72 8.57
CA SER A 234 23.47 -1.82 9.48
C SER A 234 22.71 -0.53 9.78
N MET A 235 21.69 -0.19 8.98
CA MET A 235 20.81 0.95 9.22
C MET A 235 19.76 0.66 10.31
N HIS A 236 19.53 -0.62 10.61
CA HIS A 236 18.52 -1.04 11.58
C HIS A 236 18.92 -0.62 13.01
N PRO A 237 17.99 -0.05 13.78
CA PRO A 237 18.21 0.15 15.20
C PRO A 237 18.28 -1.19 15.95
N GLU A 238 18.46 -1.12 17.28
CA GLU A 238 18.37 -2.30 18.13
C GLU A 238 17.09 -3.10 17.85
N GLN A 239 17.24 -4.43 17.72
CA GLN A 239 16.13 -5.32 17.44
C GLN A 239 15.54 -5.87 18.74
N VAL A 240 14.20 -5.90 18.82
CA VAL A 240 13.45 -6.34 19.99
C VAL A 240 12.43 -7.41 19.64
N ASN A 241 11.95 -8.12 20.65
CA ASN A 241 10.87 -9.10 20.46
C ASN A 241 9.49 -8.44 20.48
N CYS A 242 8.58 -8.98 19.68
CA CYS A 242 7.15 -8.88 19.95
C CYS A 242 6.70 -10.09 20.78
N TYR A 243 5.49 -10.04 21.34
CA TYR A 243 4.97 -11.11 22.20
C TYR A 243 3.57 -11.52 21.77
N ILE A 244 3.26 -12.80 21.92
CA ILE A 244 1.95 -13.36 21.57
C ILE A 244 1.27 -13.83 22.84
N THR A 245 0.02 -13.41 23.02
CA THR A 245 -0.95 -13.93 23.97
C THR A 245 -2.30 -14.15 23.28
N HIS A 246 -3.34 -14.52 24.02
CA HIS A 246 -4.65 -14.81 23.45
C HIS A 246 -5.77 -14.30 24.34
N THR A 247 -6.90 -13.95 23.76
CA THR A 247 -8.16 -13.80 24.47
C THR A 247 -8.63 -15.17 24.98
N ASN A 248 -9.57 -15.17 25.90
CA ASN A 248 -10.16 -16.36 26.49
C ASN A 248 -11.67 -16.18 26.67
N GLU A 249 -12.35 -17.21 27.16
CA GLU A 249 -13.79 -17.19 27.34
C GLU A 249 -14.26 -16.04 28.26
N LYS A 250 -13.56 -15.78 29.37
CA LYS A 250 -13.84 -14.62 30.23
C LYS A 250 -13.76 -13.30 29.49
N THR A 251 -12.74 -13.14 28.63
CA THR A 251 -12.59 -11.95 27.77
C THR A 251 -13.81 -11.82 26.83
N HIS A 252 -14.23 -12.93 26.24
CA HIS A 252 -15.37 -12.96 25.31
C HIS A 252 -16.68 -12.59 26.01
N ASP A 253 -16.91 -13.08 27.25
CA ASP A 253 -18.10 -12.76 28.03
C ASP A 253 -18.17 -11.29 28.42
N ILE A 254 -17.04 -10.70 28.82
CA ILE A 254 -16.93 -9.27 29.09
C ILE A 254 -17.33 -8.45 27.84
N ILE A 255 -16.82 -8.84 26.68
CA ILE A 255 -17.13 -8.15 25.41
C ILE A 255 -18.61 -8.30 25.06
N ARG A 256 -19.18 -9.52 25.18
CA ARG A 256 -20.61 -9.76 24.94
C ARG A 256 -21.51 -8.93 25.83
N GLY A 257 -21.11 -8.79 27.10
CA GLY A 257 -21.83 -7.96 28.10
C GLY A 257 -21.78 -6.45 27.81
N GLY A 258 -20.87 -5.99 26.94
CA GLY A 258 -20.74 -4.57 26.56
C GLY A 258 -21.33 -4.21 25.20
N LEU A 259 -21.87 -5.17 24.43
CA LEU A 259 -22.35 -4.93 23.06
C LEU A 259 -23.50 -3.94 22.96
N ASP A 260 -24.36 -3.87 23.98
CA ASP A 260 -25.47 -2.89 24.08
C ASP A 260 -25.01 -1.44 24.20
N ARG A 261 -23.73 -1.23 24.51
CA ARG A 261 -23.06 0.07 24.57
C ARG A 261 -21.99 0.26 23.48
N SER A 262 -21.92 -0.65 22.52
CA SER A 262 -21.05 -0.51 21.37
C SER A 262 -21.66 0.42 20.33
N PRO A 263 -20.96 1.46 19.86
CA PRO A 263 -21.49 2.38 18.86
C PRO A 263 -21.75 1.70 17.50
N MET A 264 -21.13 0.54 17.24
CA MET A 264 -21.37 -0.26 16.03
C MET A 264 -22.68 -1.05 16.12
N TYR A 265 -22.97 -1.65 17.30
CA TYR A 265 -24.14 -2.52 17.48
C TYR A 265 -25.41 -1.75 17.84
N THR A 266 -25.27 -0.52 18.31
CA THR A 266 -26.38 0.39 18.59
C THR A 266 -26.79 1.27 17.40
N GLY A 267 -26.10 1.16 16.26
CA GLY A 267 -26.37 1.95 15.06
C GLY A 267 -25.93 3.42 15.15
N VAL A 268 -25.10 3.76 16.12
CA VAL A 268 -24.54 5.12 16.29
C VAL A 268 -23.50 5.45 15.23
N ILE A 269 -22.74 4.46 14.79
CA ILE A 269 -21.81 4.54 13.65
C ILE A 269 -22.56 4.12 12.39
N GLU A 270 -22.60 5.00 11.39
CA GLU A 270 -23.14 4.73 10.06
C GLU A 270 -22.10 4.13 9.12
N GLY A 271 -20.82 4.41 9.36
CA GLY A 271 -19.69 3.99 8.55
C GLY A 271 -19.43 2.49 8.59
N VAL A 272 -19.14 1.89 7.43
CA VAL A 272 -18.74 0.48 7.32
C VAL A 272 -17.30 0.30 7.77
N GLY A 273 -17.04 -0.68 8.63
CA GLY A 273 -15.71 -1.03 9.12
C GLY A 273 -14.96 -2.00 8.19
N PRO A 274 -13.63 -2.12 8.33
CA PRO A 274 -12.81 -2.98 7.50
C PRO A 274 -13.05 -4.47 7.82
N ARG A 275 -13.32 -5.26 6.79
CA ARG A 275 -13.54 -6.72 6.90
C ARG A 275 -12.33 -7.48 7.45
N TYR A 276 -11.11 -7.01 7.13
CA TYR A 276 -9.86 -7.70 7.43
C TYR A 276 -9.07 -7.12 8.61
N CYS A 277 -9.61 -6.09 9.27
CA CYS A 277 -9.17 -5.60 10.56
C CYS A 277 -10.41 -5.30 11.41
N PRO A 278 -11.24 -6.32 11.69
CA PRO A 278 -12.46 -6.12 12.46
C PRO A 278 -12.09 -5.76 13.90
N SER A 279 -12.96 -5.02 14.57
CA SER A 279 -12.87 -4.82 16.01
C SER A 279 -12.98 -6.16 16.75
N ILE A 280 -12.54 -6.21 18.00
CA ILE A 280 -12.62 -7.44 18.78
C ILE A 280 -14.07 -7.86 19.00
N GLU A 281 -14.99 -6.91 19.18
CA GLU A 281 -16.42 -7.17 19.30
C GLU A 281 -16.99 -7.82 18.02
N ASP A 282 -16.53 -7.41 16.84
CA ASP A 282 -16.91 -8.03 15.57
C ASP A 282 -16.39 -9.47 15.46
N LYS A 283 -15.15 -9.72 15.91
CA LYS A 283 -14.57 -11.07 15.90
C LYS A 283 -15.36 -12.02 16.80
N ILE A 284 -15.67 -11.59 18.01
CA ILE A 284 -16.43 -12.38 18.98
C ILE A 284 -17.84 -12.68 18.47
N HIS A 285 -18.46 -11.75 17.77
CA HIS A 285 -19.79 -11.94 17.20
C HIS A 285 -19.77 -12.85 15.97
N ARG A 286 -18.86 -12.61 15.03
CA ARG A 286 -18.79 -13.34 13.74
C ARG A 286 -18.19 -14.74 13.89
N PHE A 287 -17.31 -14.97 14.87
CA PHE A 287 -16.62 -16.22 15.12
C PHE A 287 -16.92 -16.71 16.55
N ALA A 288 -18.20 -16.75 16.88
CA ALA A 288 -18.68 -17.10 18.22
C ALA A 288 -18.31 -18.53 18.68
N ASP A 289 -17.96 -19.41 17.74
CA ASP A 289 -17.47 -20.78 17.96
C ASP A 289 -15.98 -20.84 18.31
N LYS A 290 -15.25 -19.71 18.27
CA LYS A 290 -13.84 -19.64 18.63
C LYS A 290 -13.65 -19.30 20.09
N ASP A 291 -12.89 -20.12 20.82
CA ASP A 291 -12.62 -19.95 22.25
C ASP A 291 -11.52 -18.93 22.53
N SER A 292 -10.72 -18.57 21.51
CA SER A 292 -9.62 -17.63 21.65
C SER A 292 -9.27 -16.92 20.34
N HIS A 293 -8.77 -15.69 20.46
CA HIS A 293 -8.18 -14.92 19.38
C HIS A 293 -6.79 -14.46 19.76
N GLN A 294 -5.86 -14.53 18.82
CA GLN A 294 -4.50 -14.10 19.04
C GLN A 294 -4.44 -12.58 19.29
N VAL A 295 -3.63 -12.21 20.27
CA VAL A 295 -3.25 -10.83 20.58
C VAL A 295 -1.74 -10.72 20.43
N PHE A 296 -1.31 -9.78 19.61
CA PHE A 296 0.09 -9.56 19.30
C PHE A 296 0.55 -8.24 19.92
N LEU A 297 1.37 -8.32 20.97
CA LEU A 297 1.89 -7.15 21.67
C LEU A 297 3.11 -6.63 20.92
N GLU A 298 2.96 -5.45 20.37
CA GLU A 298 3.94 -4.78 19.53
C GLU A 298 4.49 -3.55 20.24
N PRO A 299 5.82 -3.47 20.51
CA PRO A 299 6.43 -2.24 21.02
C PRO A 299 6.23 -1.09 20.05
N GLU A 300 5.89 0.09 20.55
CA GLU A 300 5.74 1.31 19.72
C GLU A 300 7.06 2.06 19.51
N GLY A 301 8.12 1.67 20.19
CA GLY A 301 9.46 2.24 20.06
C GLY A 301 10.43 1.69 21.11
N LEU A 302 11.69 2.06 20.97
CA LEU A 302 12.78 1.66 21.88
C LEU A 302 12.80 2.51 23.15
N ASP A 303 12.44 3.79 23.03
CA ASP A 303 12.51 4.77 24.10
C ASP A 303 11.14 5.03 24.75
N THR A 304 10.21 4.09 24.63
CA THR A 304 8.87 4.16 25.22
C THR A 304 8.46 2.81 25.83
N HIS A 305 7.63 2.85 26.85
CA HIS A 305 6.98 1.67 27.43
C HIS A 305 5.60 1.38 26.79
N GLU A 306 5.22 2.12 25.76
CA GLU A 306 3.93 1.97 25.12
C GLU A 306 3.91 0.74 24.22
N LEU A 307 2.90 -0.13 24.42
CA LEU A 307 2.62 -1.30 23.61
C LEU A 307 1.33 -1.12 22.83
N TYR A 308 1.35 -1.62 21.59
CA TYR A 308 0.18 -1.77 20.72
C TYR A 308 -0.29 -3.22 20.74
N PRO A 309 -1.40 -3.56 21.43
CA PRO A 309 -1.95 -4.92 21.44
C PRO A 309 -2.78 -5.16 20.18
N ASN A 310 -2.11 -5.57 19.11
CA ASN A 310 -2.74 -5.86 17.84
C ASN A 310 -3.69 -7.05 17.96
N GLY A 311 -4.92 -6.87 17.50
CA GLY A 311 -5.96 -7.90 17.52
C GLY A 311 -7.15 -7.57 18.42
N ILE A 312 -7.04 -6.58 19.29
CA ILE A 312 -8.11 -6.12 20.18
C ILE A 312 -8.53 -4.66 19.95
N SER A 313 -8.48 -4.20 18.70
CA SER A 313 -9.09 -2.91 18.34
C SER A 313 -10.56 -2.89 18.78
N THR A 314 -10.98 -1.80 19.41
CA THR A 314 -12.32 -1.72 20.00
C THR A 314 -12.83 -0.30 20.10
N SER A 315 -14.15 -0.16 20.07
CA SER A 315 -14.87 1.08 20.39
C SER A 315 -15.78 0.95 21.60
N LEU A 316 -15.67 -0.15 22.33
CA LEU A 316 -16.43 -0.36 23.59
C LEU A 316 -16.15 0.74 24.62
N PRO A 317 -17.05 0.96 25.59
CA PRO A 317 -16.80 1.91 26.69
C PRO A 317 -15.54 1.57 27.49
N PHE A 318 -14.94 2.56 28.10
CA PHE A 318 -13.65 2.39 28.76
C PHE A 318 -13.67 1.37 29.91
N ASP A 319 -14.75 1.28 30.69
CA ASP A 319 -14.93 0.26 31.73
C ASP A 319 -14.84 -1.15 31.14
N VAL A 320 -15.49 -1.41 30.01
CA VAL A 320 -15.40 -2.70 29.31
C VAL A 320 -13.99 -2.94 28.75
N GLN A 321 -13.36 -1.91 28.19
CA GLN A 321 -11.97 -2.02 27.72
C GLN A 321 -11.02 -2.37 28.86
N PHE A 322 -11.19 -1.76 30.01
CA PHE A 322 -10.37 -2.03 31.20
C PHE A 322 -10.50 -3.50 31.64
N GLU A 323 -11.71 -4.01 31.74
CA GLU A 323 -11.95 -5.41 32.15
C GLU A 323 -11.48 -6.42 31.10
N LEU A 324 -11.76 -6.18 29.81
CA LEU A 324 -11.35 -7.10 28.76
C LEU A 324 -9.82 -7.20 28.64
N VAL A 325 -9.09 -6.10 28.75
CA VAL A 325 -7.62 -6.10 28.72
C VAL A 325 -7.07 -6.92 29.87
N ARG A 326 -7.58 -6.69 31.09
CA ARG A 326 -7.10 -7.36 32.30
C ARG A 326 -7.59 -8.80 32.45
N SER A 327 -8.45 -9.28 31.58
CA SER A 327 -8.84 -10.70 31.49
C SER A 327 -7.87 -11.54 30.64
N ILE A 328 -6.96 -10.89 29.89
CA ILE A 328 -6.01 -11.56 29.00
C ILE A 328 -4.77 -11.99 29.79
N ARG A 329 -4.31 -13.23 29.54
CA ARG A 329 -3.15 -13.80 30.24
C ARG A 329 -1.90 -12.95 30.04
N GLY A 330 -1.24 -12.59 31.14
CA GLY A 330 -0.07 -11.72 31.20
C GLY A 330 -0.40 -10.23 31.23
N MET A 331 -1.69 -9.87 31.15
CA MET A 331 -2.16 -8.50 31.18
C MET A 331 -3.08 -8.20 32.38
N GLU A 332 -3.12 -9.09 33.37
CA GLU A 332 -4.02 -9.01 34.52
C GLU A 332 -3.81 -7.74 35.36
N ASN A 333 -2.61 -7.19 35.33
CA ASN A 333 -2.24 -5.93 36.00
C ASN A 333 -2.03 -4.77 35.03
N ALA A 334 -2.47 -4.93 33.77
CA ALA A 334 -2.20 -3.95 32.73
C ALA A 334 -2.71 -2.54 33.09
N HIS A 335 -1.84 -1.56 32.89
CA HIS A 335 -2.18 -0.15 32.93
C HIS A 335 -2.44 0.34 31.49
N ILE A 336 -3.64 0.87 31.27
CA ILE A 336 -4.03 1.43 29.97
C ILE A 336 -3.58 2.89 29.91
N LEU A 337 -2.66 3.20 29.00
CA LEU A 337 -2.16 4.55 28.78
C LEU A 337 -3.15 5.41 28.00
N ARG A 338 -3.87 4.81 27.05
CA ARG A 338 -4.88 5.46 26.18
C ARG A 338 -5.98 4.46 25.85
N PRO A 339 -7.25 4.88 25.83
CA PRO A 339 -8.34 4.01 25.40
C PRO A 339 -8.23 3.68 23.91
N GLY A 340 -8.76 2.52 23.52
CA GLY A 340 -9.10 2.23 22.14
C GLY A 340 -10.30 3.07 21.70
N TYR A 341 -10.41 3.34 20.40
CA TYR A 341 -11.52 4.10 19.85
C TYR A 341 -11.79 3.70 18.40
N ALA A 342 -13.00 3.97 17.95
CA ALA A 342 -13.31 4.01 16.52
C ALA A 342 -13.28 5.45 16.03
N ILE A 343 -12.83 5.63 14.79
CA ILE A 343 -12.96 6.89 14.08
C ILE A 343 -13.81 6.69 12.83
N GLU A 344 -14.80 7.55 12.67
CA GLU A 344 -15.67 7.63 11.51
C GLU A 344 -15.36 8.89 10.73
N TYR A 345 -15.24 8.79 9.40
CA TYR A 345 -14.77 9.88 8.53
C TYR A 345 -15.38 9.80 7.15
N ASP A 346 -15.35 10.92 6.43
CA ASP A 346 -15.80 11.01 5.04
C ASP A 346 -14.77 10.38 4.10
N TYR A 347 -15.25 9.60 3.13
CA TYR A 347 -14.50 9.16 1.97
C TYR A 347 -15.29 9.43 0.69
N PHE A 348 -14.64 9.38 -0.45
CA PHE A 348 -15.26 9.59 -1.74
C PHE A 348 -15.18 8.32 -2.57
N ASN A 349 -16.30 7.99 -3.27
CA ASN A 349 -16.31 6.80 -4.10
C ASN A 349 -15.23 6.89 -5.19
N PRO A 350 -14.22 6.02 -5.20
CA PRO A 350 -13.10 6.09 -6.13
C PRO A 350 -13.50 5.88 -7.60
N GLN A 351 -14.70 5.39 -7.90
CA GLN A 351 -15.24 5.34 -9.26
C GLN A 351 -15.43 6.74 -9.88
N ALA A 352 -15.43 7.81 -9.05
CA ALA A 352 -15.43 9.20 -9.50
C ALA A 352 -14.04 9.73 -9.90
N LEU A 353 -13.01 8.89 -9.85
CA LEU A 353 -11.63 9.22 -10.26
C LEU A 353 -11.30 8.63 -11.63
N LYS A 354 -10.37 9.28 -12.32
CA LYS A 354 -9.64 8.70 -13.45
C LYS A 354 -8.57 7.72 -12.92
N PHE A 355 -8.00 6.90 -13.79
CA PHE A 355 -6.90 5.99 -13.42
C PHE A 355 -5.63 6.72 -12.94
N THR A 356 -5.48 7.99 -13.27
CA THR A 356 -4.45 8.89 -12.78
C THR A 356 -4.68 9.39 -11.35
N LEU A 357 -5.82 9.01 -10.73
CA LEU A 357 -6.35 9.51 -9.44
C LEU A 357 -6.81 10.96 -9.48
N GLU A 358 -6.90 11.59 -10.65
CA GLU A 358 -7.58 12.88 -10.84
C GLU A 358 -9.10 12.69 -10.72
N THR A 359 -9.79 13.63 -10.09
CA THR A 359 -11.26 13.61 -10.05
C THR A 359 -11.83 13.85 -11.45
N LYS A 360 -12.92 13.15 -11.80
CA LYS A 360 -13.62 13.37 -13.08
C LYS A 360 -14.35 14.71 -13.12
N ALA A 361 -14.74 15.24 -11.95
CA ALA A 361 -15.54 16.44 -11.84
C ALA A 361 -14.72 17.73 -11.83
N ILE A 362 -13.48 17.71 -11.32
CA ILE A 362 -12.64 18.89 -11.14
C ILE A 362 -11.25 18.61 -11.69
N ASN A 363 -10.91 19.34 -12.73
CA ASN A 363 -9.60 19.25 -13.38
C ASN A 363 -8.48 19.71 -12.44
N GLY A 364 -7.37 18.98 -12.42
CA GLY A 364 -6.20 19.27 -11.59
C GLY A 364 -6.35 18.89 -10.11
N LEU A 365 -7.48 18.34 -9.69
CA LEU A 365 -7.72 17.88 -8.33
C LEU A 365 -7.57 16.35 -8.23
N TYR A 366 -6.63 15.89 -7.40
CA TYR A 366 -6.28 14.48 -7.19
C TYR A 366 -6.60 14.04 -5.77
N PHE A 367 -7.02 12.77 -5.61
CA PHE A 367 -7.26 12.15 -4.31
C PHE A 367 -6.35 10.95 -4.11
N ALA A 368 -5.78 10.82 -2.91
CA ALA A 368 -4.93 9.67 -2.57
C ALA A 368 -5.07 9.24 -1.11
N GLY A 369 -5.02 7.94 -0.86
CA GLY A 369 -5.09 7.33 0.45
C GLY A 369 -6.52 7.04 0.92
N GLN A 370 -6.77 7.23 2.21
CA GLN A 370 -8.05 6.86 2.84
C GLN A 370 -9.27 7.62 2.29
N ILE A 371 -9.07 8.80 1.73
CA ILE A 371 -10.13 9.55 1.05
C ILE A 371 -10.77 8.74 -0.09
N ASN A 372 -10.04 7.75 -0.66
CA ASN A 372 -10.51 6.84 -1.70
C ASN A 372 -11.06 5.52 -1.15
N GLY A 373 -11.26 5.42 0.16
CA GLY A 373 -11.81 4.22 0.80
C GLY A 373 -10.81 3.09 1.02
N THR A 374 -9.51 3.35 1.01
CA THR A 374 -8.48 2.37 1.39
C THR A 374 -8.15 2.43 2.87
N THR A 375 -7.61 1.33 3.42
CA THR A 375 -7.01 1.28 4.75
C THR A 375 -5.64 0.63 4.67
N GLY A 376 -4.63 1.34 5.14
CA GLY A 376 -3.24 0.90 5.20
C GLY A 376 -2.27 1.98 4.73
N TYR A 377 -1.11 2.03 5.36
CA TYR A 377 -0.05 3.00 5.06
C TYR A 377 0.51 2.78 3.66
N GLU A 378 0.63 1.54 3.26
CA GLU A 378 1.21 1.10 2.00
C GLU A 378 0.30 1.45 0.83
N GLU A 379 -1.00 1.21 0.97
CA GLU A 379 -2.02 1.61 -0.01
C GLU A 379 -2.07 3.14 -0.14
N ALA A 380 -1.92 3.86 0.97
CA ALA A 380 -1.89 5.31 0.97
C ALA A 380 -0.63 5.85 0.28
N GLY A 381 0.55 5.29 0.60
CA GLY A 381 1.83 5.66 -0.03
C GLY A 381 1.84 5.42 -1.54
N ALA A 382 1.33 4.27 -1.99
CA ALA A 382 1.22 3.92 -3.40
C ALA A 382 0.33 4.91 -4.18
N GLN A 383 -0.86 5.20 -3.65
CA GLN A 383 -1.74 6.20 -4.26
C GLN A 383 -1.13 7.60 -4.23
N GLY A 384 -0.48 7.97 -3.11
CA GLY A 384 0.18 9.25 -2.96
C GLY A 384 1.25 9.48 -4.02
N LEU A 385 2.14 8.50 -4.21
CA LEU A 385 3.18 8.56 -5.24
C LEU A 385 2.57 8.74 -6.64
N LEU A 386 1.55 7.94 -6.99
CA LEU A 386 0.89 8.03 -8.30
C LEU A 386 0.16 9.36 -8.51
N ALA A 387 -0.57 9.84 -7.50
CA ALA A 387 -1.28 11.11 -7.58
C ALA A 387 -0.29 12.29 -7.69
N GLY A 388 0.78 12.29 -6.90
CA GLY A 388 1.82 13.31 -6.95
C GLY A 388 2.56 13.34 -8.28
N LEU A 389 2.93 12.17 -8.81
CA LEU A 389 3.49 12.00 -10.14
C LEU A 389 2.58 12.63 -11.22
N ASN A 390 1.31 12.22 -11.23
CA ASN A 390 0.38 12.66 -12.29
C ASN A 390 0.01 14.13 -12.14
N ALA A 391 -0.15 14.64 -10.93
CA ALA A 391 -0.31 16.07 -10.68
C ALA A 391 0.90 16.89 -11.19
N ALA A 392 2.11 16.38 -10.98
CA ALA A 392 3.34 16.99 -11.46
C ALA A 392 3.45 17.01 -12.99
N ARG A 393 3.07 15.90 -13.65
CA ARG A 393 3.07 15.80 -15.12
C ARG A 393 2.04 16.74 -15.73
N ARG A 394 0.81 16.73 -15.18
CA ARG A 394 -0.26 17.62 -15.64
C ARG A 394 0.08 19.10 -15.46
N ALA A 395 0.73 19.47 -14.36
CA ALA A 395 1.14 20.88 -14.11
C ALA A 395 2.07 21.44 -15.21
N TRP A 396 2.79 20.56 -15.92
CA TRP A 396 3.67 20.91 -17.04
C TRP A 396 3.16 20.36 -18.38
N GLU A 397 1.87 19.99 -18.47
CA GLU A 397 1.21 19.54 -19.70
C GLU A 397 1.87 18.29 -20.32
N GLN A 398 2.46 17.44 -19.49
CA GLN A 398 3.04 16.17 -19.89
C GLN A 398 2.00 15.06 -19.84
N GLU A 399 2.18 14.01 -20.65
CA GLU A 399 1.32 12.83 -20.60
C GLU A 399 1.36 12.16 -19.23
N GLU A 400 0.18 11.91 -18.65
CA GLU A 400 0.04 11.20 -17.38
C GLU A 400 0.42 9.72 -17.52
N TRP A 401 0.82 9.09 -16.40
CA TRP A 401 1.22 7.68 -16.39
C TRP A 401 0.50 6.89 -15.31
N THR A 402 0.09 5.69 -15.66
CA THR A 402 -0.53 4.74 -14.73
C THR A 402 0.03 3.33 -14.98
N PRO A 403 0.43 2.60 -13.94
CA PRO A 403 0.86 1.22 -14.10
C PRO A 403 -0.33 0.32 -14.41
N LYS A 404 -0.11 -0.67 -15.26
CA LYS A 404 -1.11 -1.71 -15.56
C LYS A 404 -1.10 -2.81 -14.50
N ARG A 405 -2.15 -3.63 -14.48
CA ARG A 405 -2.30 -4.77 -13.56
C ARG A 405 -1.22 -5.84 -13.70
N ASP A 406 -0.63 -5.99 -14.88
CA ASP A 406 0.48 -6.91 -15.17
C ASP A 406 1.86 -6.31 -14.87
N GLN A 407 1.94 -5.01 -14.60
CA GLN A 407 3.18 -4.29 -14.30
C GLN A 407 3.42 -4.10 -12.81
N ALA A 408 2.35 -3.84 -12.03
CA ALA A 408 2.49 -3.48 -10.63
C ALA A 408 1.24 -3.80 -9.79
N TYR A 409 1.45 -4.10 -8.49
CA TYR A 409 0.37 -4.11 -7.50
C TYR A 409 -0.30 -2.74 -7.35
N MET A 410 0.44 -1.64 -7.55
CA MET A 410 -0.14 -0.30 -7.65
C MET A 410 -1.18 -0.22 -8.78
N GLY A 411 -0.92 -0.86 -9.92
CA GLY A 411 -1.86 -0.95 -11.03
C GLY A 411 -3.11 -1.76 -10.65
N VAL A 412 -2.92 -2.89 -9.95
CA VAL A 412 -4.04 -3.69 -9.41
C VAL A 412 -4.87 -2.86 -8.42
N LEU A 413 -4.22 -2.14 -7.51
CA LEU A 413 -4.87 -1.27 -6.52
C LEU A 413 -5.76 -0.23 -7.18
N VAL A 414 -5.20 0.55 -8.09
CA VAL A 414 -5.94 1.65 -8.75
C VAL A 414 -7.07 1.11 -9.62
N ASP A 415 -6.80 0.06 -10.40
CA ASP A 415 -7.83 -0.56 -11.25
C ASP A 415 -8.99 -1.12 -10.40
N ASP A 416 -8.72 -1.82 -9.30
CA ASP A 416 -9.76 -2.30 -8.39
C ASP A 416 -10.60 -1.15 -7.81
N LEU A 417 -9.95 -0.08 -7.34
CA LEU A 417 -10.65 1.07 -6.77
C LEU A 417 -11.60 1.72 -7.78
N ILE A 418 -11.13 1.94 -9.00
CA ILE A 418 -11.88 2.71 -10.00
C ILE A 418 -12.94 1.87 -10.69
N THR A 419 -12.68 0.58 -10.93
CA THR A 419 -13.64 -0.30 -11.61
C THR A 419 -14.65 -0.92 -10.66
N LEU A 420 -14.21 -1.37 -9.47
CA LEU A 420 -15.07 -2.06 -8.51
C LEU A 420 -15.72 -1.09 -7.52
N GLY A 421 -15.08 0.04 -7.25
CA GLY A 421 -15.44 0.93 -6.15
C GLY A 421 -15.15 0.29 -4.78
N THR A 422 -15.54 1.00 -3.72
CA THR A 422 -15.37 0.53 -2.34
C THR A 422 -16.70 0.58 -1.60
N LYS A 423 -17.23 -0.58 -1.22
CA LYS A 423 -18.38 -0.70 -0.29
C LYS A 423 -17.94 -0.89 1.15
N GLU A 424 -16.71 -1.30 1.34
CA GLU A 424 -16.00 -1.49 2.62
C GLU A 424 -14.56 -1.05 2.45
N PRO A 425 -13.81 -0.68 3.51
CA PRO A 425 -12.42 -0.26 3.38
C PRO A 425 -11.57 -1.27 2.61
N TYR A 426 -10.99 -0.81 1.50
CA TYR A 426 -10.16 -1.64 0.63
C TYR A 426 -8.79 -1.93 1.27
N ARG A 427 -8.34 -3.16 1.12
CA ARG A 427 -7.01 -3.60 1.54
C ARG A 427 -6.38 -4.48 0.47
N MET A 428 -5.09 -4.27 0.22
CA MET A 428 -4.32 -5.09 -0.72
C MET A 428 -3.97 -6.46 -0.13
N PHE A 429 -4.17 -7.50 -0.93
CA PHE A 429 -3.75 -8.88 -0.70
C PHE A 429 -3.16 -9.47 -1.96
N THR A 430 -2.26 -10.44 -1.82
CA THR A 430 -1.68 -11.15 -2.98
C THR A 430 -2.72 -11.88 -3.83
N SER A 431 -3.87 -12.24 -3.25
CA SER A 431 -4.97 -12.87 -3.98
C SER A 431 -5.67 -11.96 -4.99
N ARG A 432 -5.47 -10.64 -4.90
CA ARG A 432 -6.06 -9.67 -5.85
C ARG A 432 -5.30 -9.59 -7.17
N ALA A 433 -4.04 -10.01 -7.20
CA ALA A 433 -3.21 -9.99 -8.40
C ALA A 433 -3.29 -11.33 -9.14
N GLU A 434 -3.57 -11.27 -10.43
CA GLU A 434 -3.61 -12.42 -11.33
C GLU A 434 -2.21 -12.97 -11.62
N TYR A 435 -1.23 -12.07 -11.75
CA TYR A 435 0.14 -12.38 -12.19
C TYR A 435 1.16 -12.35 -11.04
N ARG A 436 0.84 -13.04 -9.93
CA ARG A 436 1.63 -12.97 -8.67
C ARG A 436 3.10 -13.37 -8.81
N LEU A 437 3.44 -14.29 -9.72
CA LEU A 437 4.83 -14.68 -9.95
C LEU A 437 5.62 -13.60 -10.71
N MET A 438 4.95 -12.79 -11.51
CA MET A 438 5.57 -11.64 -12.16
C MET A 438 5.67 -10.45 -11.20
N LEU A 439 4.70 -10.29 -10.28
CA LEU A 439 4.57 -9.13 -9.39
C LEU A 439 5.07 -9.44 -7.98
N ARG A 440 6.31 -9.90 -7.84
CA ARG A 440 6.90 -10.21 -6.52
C ARG A 440 7.46 -8.95 -5.85
N GLU A 441 7.59 -8.99 -4.51
CA GLU A 441 8.25 -7.91 -3.78
C GLU A 441 9.74 -7.79 -4.12
N ASP A 442 10.41 -8.92 -4.37
CA ASP A 442 11.85 -9.02 -4.63
C ASP A 442 12.28 -8.46 -5.99
N ASN A 443 11.37 -8.39 -6.97
CA ASN A 443 11.66 -7.93 -8.33
C ASN A 443 10.99 -6.59 -8.70
N ALA A 444 10.49 -5.84 -7.74
CA ALA A 444 9.81 -4.57 -8.03
C ALA A 444 10.73 -3.56 -8.75
N ASP A 445 12.02 -3.54 -8.40
CA ASP A 445 13.02 -2.70 -9.06
C ASP A 445 13.22 -3.08 -10.53
N GLN A 446 13.23 -4.37 -10.87
CA GLN A 446 13.34 -4.83 -12.26
C GLN A 446 12.16 -4.41 -13.13
N ARG A 447 10.98 -4.28 -12.52
CA ARG A 447 9.75 -3.87 -13.24
C ARG A 447 9.57 -2.36 -13.35
N LEU A 448 10.04 -1.59 -12.37
CA LEU A 448 9.63 -0.19 -12.20
C LEU A 448 10.76 0.83 -12.14
N THR A 449 12.00 0.45 -11.77
CA THR A 449 13.06 1.46 -11.55
C THR A 449 13.46 2.18 -12.84
N SER A 450 13.54 1.47 -13.97
CA SER A 450 13.79 2.11 -15.28
C SER A 450 12.68 3.08 -15.67
N ILE A 451 11.43 2.69 -15.44
CA ILE A 451 10.25 3.56 -15.67
C ILE A 451 10.32 4.79 -14.74
N GLY A 452 10.63 4.58 -13.46
CA GLY A 452 10.82 5.68 -12.50
C GLY A 452 11.92 6.65 -12.91
N ARG A 453 13.01 6.14 -13.53
CA ARG A 453 14.08 6.97 -14.08
C ARG A 453 13.60 7.83 -15.25
N GLU A 454 12.88 7.25 -16.18
CA GLU A 454 12.29 7.98 -17.33
C GLU A 454 11.26 9.03 -16.89
N LEU A 455 10.50 8.74 -15.83
CA LEU A 455 9.53 9.66 -15.25
C LEU A 455 10.15 10.79 -14.40
N GLY A 456 11.46 10.71 -14.09
CA GLY A 456 12.17 11.70 -13.28
C GLY A 456 12.04 11.50 -11.76
N LEU A 457 11.59 10.33 -11.32
CA LEU A 457 11.42 9.97 -9.89
C LEU A 457 12.69 9.39 -9.26
N VAL A 458 13.50 8.69 -10.05
CA VAL A 458 14.67 7.94 -9.59
C VAL A 458 15.94 8.78 -9.80
N ASP A 459 16.66 9.00 -8.71
CA ASP A 459 17.94 9.73 -8.72
C ASP A 459 19.11 8.92 -9.27
N ASP A 460 20.27 9.57 -9.41
CA ASP A 460 21.48 8.92 -9.97
C ASP A 460 22.03 7.82 -9.07
N VAL A 461 21.89 7.94 -7.75
CA VAL A 461 22.41 6.96 -6.79
C VAL A 461 21.61 5.65 -6.88
N ARG A 462 20.29 5.75 -6.85
CA ARG A 462 19.41 4.58 -7.01
C ARG A 462 19.54 3.96 -8.39
N TRP A 463 19.65 4.79 -9.43
CA TRP A 463 19.85 4.32 -10.80
C TRP A 463 21.15 3.52 -10.96
N ALA A 464 22.25 4.04 -10.41
CA ALA A 464 23.54 3.34 -10.44
C ALA A 464 23.48 1.99 -9.72
N ALA A 465 22.90 1.95 -8.51
CA ALA A 465 22.74 0.71 -7.74
C ALA A 465 21.85 -0.33 -8.48
N TYR A 466 20.80 0.12 -9.14
CA TYR A 466 19.96 -0.73 -9.97
C TYR A 466 20.72 -1.31 -11.16
N CYS A 467 21.45 -0.49 -11.91
CA CYS A 467 22.25 -0.94 -13.04
C CYS A 467 23.30 -1.97 -12.63
N GLU A 468 24.05 -1.71 -11.55
CA GLU A 468 25.05 -2.64 -11.02
C GLU A 468 24.42 -4.00 -10.65
N LYS A 469 23.27 -3.99 -9.97
CA LYS A 469 22.53 -5.22 -9.65
C LYS A 469 22.12 -5.97 -10.91
N MET A 470 21.55 -5.30 -11.91
CA MET A 470 21.08 -5.94 -13.14
C MET A 470 22.23 -6.52 -13.96
N GLU A 471 23.32 -5.77 -14.08
CA GLU A 471 24.54 -6.27 -14.74
C GLU A 471 25.13 -7.49 -14.02
N ALA A 472 25.09 -7.51 -12.68
CA ALA A 472 25.54 -8.66 -11.89
C ALA A 472 24.66 -9.89 -12.12
N VAL A 473 23.33 -9.73 -12.18
CA VAL A 473 22.39 -10.82 -12.48
C VAL A 473 22.65 -11.39 -13.88
N GLU A 474 22.80 -10.55 -14.89
CA GLU A 474 23.03 -10.96 -16.27
C GLU A 474 24.38 -11.67 -16.44
N ARG A 475 25.44 -11.06 -15.91
CA ARG A 475 26.81 -11.61 -15.96
C ARG A 475 26.88 -12.98 -15.29
N GLU A 476 26.32 -13.11 -14.09
CA GLU A 476 26.36 -14.36 -13.34
C GLU A 476 25.48 -15.44 -13.97
N THR A 477 24.30 -15.09 -14.45
CA THR A 477 23.44 -16.01 -15.20
C THR A 477 24.17 -16.57 -16.42
N SER A 478 24.79 -15.70 -17.21
CA SER A 478 25.57 -16.10 -18.38
C SER A 478 26.75 -16.98 -17.98
N ARG A 479 27.49 -16.64 -16.90
CA ARG A 479 28.58 -17.45 -16.40
C ARG A 479 28.12 -18.86 -16.02
N LEU A 480 27.03 -19.01 -15.29
CA LEU A 480 26.48 -20.30 -14.86
C LEU A 480 25.95 -21.14 -16.04
N GLN A 481 25.50 -20.53 -17.13
CA GLN A 481 25.10 -21.24 -18.36
C GLN A 481 26.26 -21.90 -19.05
N HIS A 482 27.47 -21.34 -18.92
CA HIS A 482 28.70 -21.84 -19.58
C HIS A 482 29.59 -22.72 -18.67
N LEU A 483 29.21 -22.92 -17.40
CA LEU A 483 29.89 -23.84 -16.49
C LEU A 483 29.18 -25.21 -16.51
N TRP A 484 29.94 -26.24 -16.89
CA TRP A 484 29.40 -27.58 -17.14
C TRP A 484 29.85 -28.58 -16.07
N ALA A 485 28.88 -29.26 -15.45
CA ALA A 485 29.07 -30.38 -14.56
C ALA A 485 28.81 -31.69 -15.32
N ALA A 486 29.78 -32.59 -15.30
CA ALA A 486 29.67 -33.93 -15.88
C ALA A 486 30.01 -34.99 -14.81
N PRO A 487 29.47 -36.22 -14.90
CA PRO A 487 29.75 -37.27 -13.90
C PRO A 487 31.23 -37.52 -13.61
N ASN A 488 32.08 -37.32 -14.60
CA ASN A 488 33.50 -37.61 -14.54
C ASN A 488 34.40 -36.38 -14.31
N ASN A 489 33.87 -35.16 -14.34
CA ASN A 489 34.66 -33.95 -14.12
C ASN A 489 34.65 -33.53 -12.63
N PRO A 490 35.61 -32.66 -12.19
CA PRO A 490 35.70 -32.22 -10.79
C PRO A 490 34.44 -31.58 -10.28
N MET A 491 33.77 -30.75 -11.09
CA MET A 491 32.54 -30.05 -10.71
C MET A 491 31.37 -31.03 -10.48
N GLY A 492 31.19 -32.02 -11.37
CA GLY A 492 30.15 -33.02 -11.21
C GLY A 492 30.35 -33.91 -9.98
N LYS A 493 31.59 -34.30 -9.70
CA LYS A 493 31.93 -35.08 -8.49
C LYS A 493 31.66 -34.28 -7.24
N LYS A 494 32.10 -33.01 -7.18
CA LYS A 494 31.82 -32.10 -6.05
C LYS A 494 30.31 -31.87 -5.86
N PHE A 495 29.55 -31.74 -6.93
CA PHE A 495 28.09 -31.61 -6.86
C PHE A 495 27.45 -32.82 -6.20
N VAL A 496 27.79 -34.05 -6.63
CA VAL A 496 27.25 -35.29 -6.05
C VAL A 496 27.61 -35.41 -4.56
N GLU A 497 28.87 -35.09 -4.21
CA GLU A 497 29.37 -35.13 -2.83
C GLU A 497 28.61 -34.13 -1.93
N MET A 498 28.39 -32.90 -2.39
CA MET A 498 27.73 -31.85 -1.62
C MET A 498 26.24 -32.09 -1.44
N THR A 499 25.56 -32.59 -2.47
CA THR A 499 24.09 -32.61 -2.52
C THR A 499 23.50 -34.01 -2.33
N GLY A 500 24.29 -35.07 -2.51
CA GLY A 500 23.83 -36.46 -2.59
C GLY A 500 22.92 -36.73 -3.83
N ALA A 501 22.80 -35.77 -4.73
CA ALA A 501 21.96 -35.87 -5.92
C ALA A 501 22.72 -36.53 -7.07
N ASP A 502 22.12 -37.48 -7.75
CA ASP A 502 22.73 -38.17 -8.88
C ASP A 502 22.90 -37.25 -10.11
N LEU A 503 24.04 -37.45 -10.80
CA LEU A 503 24.37 -36.76 -12.03
C LEU A 503 24.66 -37.77 -13.12
N SER A 504 23.66 -38.11 -13.93
CA SER A 504 23.75 -39.15 -14.97
C SER A 504 24.29 -38.66 -16.31
N LYS A 505 24.20 -37.35 -16.59
CA LYS A 505 24.61 -36.70 -17.83
C LYS A 505 25.17 -35.32 -17.56
N GLU A 506 25.92 -34.81 -18.52
CA GLU A 506 26.43 -33.44 -18.49
C GLU A 506 25.28 -32.43 -18.53
N CYS A 507 25.37 -31.39 -17.68
CA CYS A 507 24.44 -30.26 -17.69
C CYS A 507 25.13 -28.99 -17.16
N SER A 508 24.60 -27.84 -17.48
CA SER A 508 25.12 -26.57 -16.99
C SER A 508 24.83 -26.35 -15.51
N ALA A 509 25.57 -25.46 -14.87
CA ALA A 509 25.32 -25.07 -13.48
C ALA A 509 23.90 -24.46 -13.30
N ILE A 510 23.39 -23.75 -14.31
CA ILE A 510 22.04 -23.22 -14.33
C ILE A 510 20.98 -24.36 -14.36
N ASP A 511 21.26 -25.45 -15.08
CA ASP A 511 20.34 -26.61 -15.12
C ASP A 511 20.36 -27.40 -13.80
N LEU A 512 21.48 -27.41 -13.09
CA LEU A 512 21.54 -27.94 -11.72
C LEU A 512 20.66 -27.13 -10.78
N LEU A 513 20.66 -25.79 -10.91
CA LEU A 513 19.83 -24.90 -10.11
C LEU A 513 18.31 -25.08 -10.36
N LYS A 514 17.89 -25.57 -11.55
CA LYS A 514 16.49 -25.90 -11.85
C LYS A 514 15.94 -27.03 -10.97
N ARG A 515 16.81 -27.86 -10.37
CA ARG A 515 16.38 -28.97 -9.51
C ARG A 515 15.73 -28.43 -8.21
N PRO A 516 14.58 -28.98 -7.78
CA PRO A 516 13.80 -28.41 -6.67
C PRO A 516 14.56 -28.22 -5.35
N ASN A 517 15.46 -29.14 -5.03
CA ASN A 517 16.20 -29.17 -3.75
C ASN A 517 17.57 -28.49 -3.80
N ILE A 518 17.94 -27.87 -4.92
CA ILE A 518 19.23 -27.21 -5.08
C ILE A 518 19.02 -25.71 -4.90
N THR A 519 19.78 -25.09 -4.02
CA THR A 519 19.73 -23.65 -3.76
C THR A 519 20.85 -22.92 -4.51
N PHE A 520 20.68 -21.60 -4.72
CA PHE A 520 21.75 -20.79 -5.27
C PHE A 520 23.01 -20.82 -4.39
N GLY A 521 22.88 -20.86 -3.07
CA GLY A 521 24.02 -20.99 -2.14
C GLY A 521 24.88 -22.22 -2.41
N GLN A 522 24.25 -23.38 -2.69
CA GLN A 522 24.97 -24.59 -3.08
C GLN A 522 25.64 -24.45 -4.45
N ILE A 523 25.00 -23.79 -5.40
CA ILE A 523 25.61 -23.50 -6.69
C ILE A 523 26.78 -22.51 -6.55
N ALA A 524 26.65 -21.50 -5.69
CA ALA A 524 27.72 -20.55 -5.40
C ALA A 524 28.94 -21.24 -4.80
N GLU A 525 28.77 -22.13 -3.83
CA GLU A 525 29.84 -22.94 -3.24
C GLU A 525 30.50 -23.89 -4.29
N LEU A 526 29.68 -24.47 -5.17
CA LEU A 526 30.15 -25.36 -6.23
C LEU A 526 31.00 -24.62 -7.26
N THR A 527 30.58 -23.42 -7.65
CA THR A 527 31.12 -22.66 -8.79
C THR A 527 32.05 -21.50 -8.40
N GLY A 528 32.19 -21.23 -7.10
CA GLY A 528 32.97 -20.09 -6.58
C GLY A 528 32.31 -18.75 -6.92
N SER A 529 30.99 -18.68 -6.90
CA SER A 529 30.24 -17.42 -7.10
C SER A 529 30.38 -16.49 -5.90
N GLU A 530 30.65 -15.21 -6.13
CA GLU A 530 30.83 -14.16 -5.10
C GLU A 530 29.77 -13.05 -5.21
N VAL A 531 28.63 -13.31 -5.86
CA VAL A 531 27.57 -12.32 -5.98
C VAL A 531 26.81 -12.15 -4.66
N SER A 532 26.15 -10.99 -4.50
CA SER A 532 25.31 -10.73 -3.33
C SER A 532 24.13 -11.71 -3.23
N GLU A 533 23.62 -11.90 -2.00
CA GLU A 533 22.45 -12.74 -1.74
C GLU A 533 21.24 -12.33 -2.60
N GLN A 534 21.01 -11.02 -2.76
CA GLN A 534 19.92 -10.50 -3.60
C GLN A 534 20.06 -10.90 -5.08
N VAL A 535 21.27 -10.87 -5.63
CA VAL A 535 21.55 -11.31 -7.00
C VAL A 535 21.31 -12.82 -7.13
N GLY A 536 21.83 -13.60 -6.19
CA GLY A 536 21.63 -15.04 -6.16
C GLY A 536 20.16 -15.45 -6.06
N GLU A 537 19.40 -14.80 -5.23
CA GLU A 537 17.95 -15.04 -5.09
C GLU A 537 17.20 -14.75 -6.41
N GLN A 538 17.52 -13.64 -7.09
CA GLN A 538 16.90 -13.33 -8.38
C GLN A 538 17.17 -14.39 -9.44
N ILE A 539 18.42 -14.89 -9.52
CA ILE A 539 18.79 -15.97 -10.45
C ILE A 539 18.04 -17.25 -10.09
N GLU A 540 18.00 -17.64 -8.81
CA GLU A 540 17.32 -18.85 -8.36
C GLU A 540 15.82 -18.81 -8.70
N ILE A 541 15.14 -17.70 -8.41
CA ILE A 541 13.71 -17.54 -8.68
C ILE A 541 13.44 -17.56 -10.19
N ALA A 542 14.23 -16.80 -10.98
CA ALA A 542 14.06 -16.75 -12.44
C ALA A 542 14.18 -18.14 -13.07
N VAL A 543 15.18 -18.92 -12.63
CA VAL A 543 15.47 -20.25 -13.17
C VAL A 543 14.41 -21.28 -12.75
N LYS A 544 14.03 -21.31 -11.47
CA LYS A 544 13.07 -22.30 -10.96
C LYS A 544 11.65 -22.08 -11.42
N TYR A 545 11.27 -20.84 -11.62
CA TYR A 545 9.90 -20.48 -12.03
C TYR A 545 9.77 -20.11 -13.52
N GLU A 546 10.82 -20.28 -14.31
CA GLU A 546 10.88 -19.94 -15.75
C GLU A 546 9.64 -20.37 -16.52
N GLY A 547 9.24 -21.64 -16.42
CA GLY A 547 8.09 -22.17 -17.14
C GLY A 547 6.75 -21.56 -16.71
N TYR A 548 6.60 -21.22 -15.43
CA TYR A 548 5.39 -20.56 -14.92
C TYR A 548 5.35 -19.08 -15.31
N ILE A 549 6.49 -18.39 -15.27
CA ILE A 549 6.61 -16.99 -15.67
C ILE A 549 6.31 -16.84 -17.17
N ASN A 550 6.87 -17.72 -18.02
CA ASN A 550 6.61 -17.71 -19.45
C ASN A 550 5.12 -17.91 -19.77
N ARG A 551 4.45 -18.82 -19.06
CA ARG A 551 3.00 -19.00 -19.21
C ARG A 551 2.22 -17.74 -18.83
N GLN A 552 2.58 -17.05 -17.74
CA GLN A 552 1.94 -15.78 -17.38
C GLN A 552 2.19 -14.69 -18.44
N HIS A 553 3.38 -14.65 -19.05
CA HIS A 553 3.64 -13.73 -20.17
C HIS A 553 2.76 -14.03 -21.40
N GLU A 554 2.52 -15.31 -21.71
CA GLU A 554 1.60 -15.69 -22.77
C GLU A 554 0.16 -15.26 -22.48
N ASP A 555 -0.31 -15.45 -21.23
CA ASP A 555 -1.62 -15.00 -20.78
C ASP A 555 -1.77 -13.48 -20.91
N VAL A 556 -0.76 -12.73 -20.47
CA VAL A 556 -0.71 -11.26 -20.63
C VAL A 556 -0.75 -10.85 -22.09
N ALA A 557 0.03 -11.52 -22.96
CA ALA A 557 0.06 -11.22 -24.40
C ALA A 557 -1.32 -11.44 -25.07
N GLN A 558 -2.06 -12.46 -24.63
CA GLN A 558 -3.43 -12.69 -25.13
C GLN A 558 -4.40 -11.58 -24.70
N LEU A 559 -4.30 -11.10 -23.46
CA LEU A 559 -5.16 -10.03 -22.93
C LEU A 559 -4.76 -8.64 -23.41
N LYS A 560 -3.53 -8.46 -23.89
CA LYS A 560 -2.98 -7.18 -24.34
C LYS A 560 -3.85 -6.48 -25.38
N ARG A 561 -4.47 -7.23 -26.28
CA ARG A 561 -5.39 -6.69 -27.31
C ARG A 561 -6.60 -5.98 -26.70
N LEU A 562 -7.12 -6.47 -25.57
CA LEU A 562 -8.23 -5.83 -24.87
C LEU A 562 -7.76 -4.60 -24.08
N GLU A 563 -6.55 -4.65 -23.51
CA GLU A 563 -5.92 -3.51 -22.84
C GLU A 563 -5.57 -2.38 -23.81
N GLU A 564 -5.15 -2.70 -25.03
CA GLU A 564 -4.80 -1.73 -26.07
C GLU A 564 -6.02 -1.15 -26.78
N THR A 565 -7.18 -1.81 -26.73
CA THR A 565 -8.40 -1.30 -27.34
C THR A 565 -9.03 -0.22 -26.46
N LYS A 566 -8.72 1.03 -26.78
CA LYS A 566 -9.25 2.21 -26.07
C LYS A 566 -10.73 2.40 -26.38
N ILE A 567 -11.48 2.80 -25.38
CA ILE A 567 -12.85 3.28 -25.50
C ILE A 567 -12.77 4.82 -25.55
N PRO A 568 -13.29 5.48 -26.59
CA PRO A 568 -13.29 6.92 -26.68
C PRO A 568 -13.98 7.56 -25.44
N ALA A 569 -13.44 8.67 -24.93
CA ALA A 569 -14.01 9.34 -23.74
C ALA A 569 -15.44 9.83 -23.97
N ASP A 570 -15.80 10.13 -25.23
CA ASP A 570 -17.13 10.56 -25.68
C ASP A 570 -18.01 9.38 -26.17
N PHE A 571 -17.63 8.12 -25.88
CA PHE A 571 -18.35 6.96 -26.36
C PHE A 571 -19.74 6.85 -25.75
N ASP A 572 -20.76 6.87 -26.60
CA ASP A 572 -22.16 6.72 -26.18
C ASP A 572 -22.52 5.22 -26.05
N TYR A 573 -22.71 4.77 -24.81
CA TYR A 573 -23.12 3.38 -24.54
C TYR A 573 -24.58 3.09 -24.87
N ASP A 574 -25.45 4.11 -25.07
CA ASP A 574 -26.85 3.90 -25.44
C ASP A 574 -27.01 3.41 -26.89
N VAL A 575 -26.03 3.69 -27.75
CA VAL A 575 -26.07 3.23 -29.15
C VAL A 575 -25.65 1.76 -29.33
N VAL A 576 -25.16 1.12 -28.27
CA VAL A 576 -24.72 -0.28 -28.30
C VAL A 576 -25.92 -1.21 -28.22
N SER A 577 -26.36 -1.72 -29.35
CA SER A 577 -27.48 -2.67 -29.40
C SER A 577 -27.15 -3.96 -28.66
N GLY A 578 -28.07 -4.42 -27.79
CA GLY A 578 -27.94 -5.67 -27.04
C GLY A 578 -27.34 -5.55 -25.63
N LEU A 579 -26.97 -4.35 -25.17
CA LEU A 579 -26.63 -4.12 -23.78
C LEU A 579 -27.88 -4.04 -22.92
N SER A 580 -27.84 -4.64 -21.72
CA SER A 580 -28.88 -4.43 -20.72
C SER A 580 -28.78 -3.01 -20.12
N ARG A 581 -29.89 -2.46 -19.62
CA ARG A 581 -29.91 -1.15 -18.95
C ARG A 581 -28.92 -1.10 -17.76
N GLU A 582 -28.80 -2.19 -17.02
CA GLU A 582 -27.89 -2.31 -15.89
C GLU A 582 -26.43 -2.17 -16.35
N ILE A 583 -26.03 -2.92 -17.39
CA ILE A 583 -24.67 -2.87 -17.92
C ILE A 583 -24.36 -1.49 -18.49
N THR A 584 -25.29 -0.90 -19.26
CA THR A 584 -25.14 0.45 -19.80
C THR A 584 -24.93 1.47 -18.69
N GLN A 585 -25.70 1.40 -17.61
CA GLN A 585 -25.55 2.31 -16.46
C GLN A 585 -24.21 2.14 -15.77
N LYS A 586 -23.73 0.90 -15.58
CA LYS A 586 -22.42 0.62 -14.98
C LYS A 586 -21.27 1.17 -15.82
N LEU A 587 -21.31 0.96 -17.13
CA LEU A 587 -20.30 1.48 -18.06
C LEU A 587 -20.28 3.01 -18.06
N LYS A 588 -21.43 3.67 -18.02
CA LYS A 588 -21.56 5.14 -17.91
C LYS A 588 -21.06 5.68 -16.58
N THR A 589 -21.20 4.92 -15.48
CA THR A 589 -20.74 5.33 -14.16
C THR A 589 -19.21 5.21 -14.05
N VAL A 590 -18.65 4.09 -14.51
CA VAL A 590 -17.21 3.81 -14.39
C VAL A 590 -16.42 4.52 -15.49
N LEU A 591 -16.97 4.69 -16.69
CA LEU A 591 -16.29 5.25 -17.86
C LEU A 591 -14.92 4.58 -18.10
N PRO A 592 -14.91 3.26 -18.35
CA PRO A 592 -13.65 2.55 -18.57
C PRO A 592 -12.92 3.06 -19.81
N GLU A 593 -11.61 3.20 -19.73
CA GLU A 593 -10.76 3.70 -20.81
C GLU A 593 -10.39 2.62 -21.83
N THR A 594 -10.48 1.32 -21.42
CA THR A 594 -10.16 0.18 -22.27
C THR A 594 -11.22 -0.91 -22.17
N LEU A 595 -11.27 -1.81 -23.18
CA LEU A 595 -12.17 -2.97 -23.14
C LEU A 595 -11.83 -3.94 -22.00
N ALA A 596 -10.55 -4.05 -21.63
CA ALA A 596 -10.15 -4.86 -20.50
C ALA A 596 -10.67 -4.30 -19.17
N GLN A 597 -10.62 -2.99 -18.98
CA GLN A 597 -11.23 -2.34 -17.81
C GLN A 597 -12.75 -2.57 -17.78
N ALA A 598 -13.42 -2.41 -18.91
CA ALA A 598 -14.85 -2.71 -19.02
C ALA A 598 -15.17 -4.15 -18.61
N SER A 599 -14.34 -5.13 -18.99
CA SER A 599 -14.54 -6.54 -18.65
C SER A 599 -14.43 -6.86 -17.16
N ARG A 600 -13.73 -6.03 -16.38
CA ARG A 600 -13.54 -6.19 -14.93
C ARG A 600 -14.66 -5.57 -14.09
N ILE A 601 -15.54 -4.78 -14.69
CA ILE A 601 -16.68 -4.18 -13.98
C ILE A 601 -17.68 -5.28 -13.58
N PRO A 602 -18.06 -5.40 -12.30
CA PRO A 602 -18.96 -6.44 -11.82
C PRO A 602 -20.29 -6.46 -12.59
N GLY A 603 -20.61 -7.61 -13.20
CA GLY A 603 -21.82 -7.82 -13.96
C GLY A 603 -21.72 -7.45 -15.44
N VAL A 604 -20.59 -6.92 -15.91
CA VAL A 604 -20.31 -6.78 -17.34
C VAL A 604 -19.85 -8.14 -17.88
N THR A 605 -20.59 -8.69 -18.83
CA THR A 605 -20.33 -10.02 -19.40
C THR A 605 -19.34 -9.94 -20.57
N PRO A 606 -18.61 -11.03 -20.90
CA PRO A 606 -17.77 -11.08 -22.11
C PRO A 606 -18.54 -10.72 -23.38
N ALA A 607 -19.81 -11.12 -23.49
CA ALA A 607 -20.68 -10.76 -24.61
C ALA A 607 -20.90 -9.24 -24.69
N ALA A 608 -21.12 -8.58 -23.55
CA ALA A 608 -21.27 -7.12 -23.51
C ALA A 608 -19.99 -6.40 -23.97
N VAL A 609 -18.82 -6.87 -23.56
CA VAL A 609 -17.51 -6.32 -24.00
C VAL A 609 -17.35 -6.48 -25.52
N GLN A 610 -17.74 -7.62 -26.08
CA GLN A 610 -17.71 -7.83 -27.52
C GLN A 610 -18.65 -6.87 -28.29
N LEU A 611 -19.87 -6.62 -27.78
CA LEU A 611 -20.79 -5.66 -28.37
C LEU A 611 -20.21 -4.25 -28.37
N VAL A 612 -19.59 -3.81 -27.30
CA VAL A 612 -18.90 -2.52 -27.23
C VAL A 612 -17.76 -2.47 -28.26
N MET A 613 -16.92 -3.52 -28.32
CA MET A 613 -15.81 -3.62 -29.28
C MET A 613 -16.30 -3.52 -30.74
N ILE A 614 -17.35 -4.26 -31.08
CA ILE A 614 -17.94 -4.24 -32.44
C ILE A 614 -18.44 -2.83 -32.79
N THR A 615 -19.12 -2.17 -31.86
CA THR A 615 -19.64 -0.81 -32.02
C THR A 615 -18.50 0.20 -32.23
N ILE A 616 -17.42 0.12 -31.42
CA ILE A 616 -16.23 0.97 -31.60
C ILE A 616 -15.63 0.79 -33.00
N ARG A 617 -15.44 -0.47 -33.47
CA ARG A 617 -14.90 -0.76 -34.78
C ARG A 617 -15.80 -0.22 -35.92
N LYS A 618 -17.12 -0.38 -35.78
CA LYS A 618 -18.09 0.13 -36.76
C LYS A 618 -18.03 1.65 -36.85
N ASN A 619 -17.96 2.36 -35.72
CA ASN A 619 -17.84 3.80 -35.70
C ASN A 619 -16.51 4.30 -36.30
N HIS A 620 -15.42 3.57 -36.09
CA HIS A 620 -14.12 3.87 -36.73
C HIS A 620 -14.16 3.67 -38.26
N MET A 621 -14.87 2.65 -38.75
CA MET A 621 -15.00 2.44 -40.19
C MET A 621 -15.85 3.53 -40.84
N ILE A 622 -16.94 3.96 -40.21
CA ILE A 622 -17.79 5.06 -40.70
C ILE A 622 -17.01 6.39 -40.76
N LYS A 623 -16.20 6.70 -39.75
CA LYS A 623 -15.35 7.92 -39.73
C LYS A 623 -14.21 7.88 -40.78
N LYS A 624 -13.82 6.70 -41.31
CA LYS A 624 -12.80 6.58 -42.37
C LYS A 624 -13.40 6.63 -43.79
N THR A 625 -14.72 6.43 -43.94
CA THR A 625 -15.43 6.43 -45.22
C THR A 625 -16.25 7.71 -45.46
N ALA A 626 -16.36 8.58 -44.46
CA ALA A 626 -16.89 9.94 -44.56
C ALA A 626 -15.75 10.97 -44.60
#